data_1f9e2a48af05a3a0e59867e1d99c6877
#
_entry.id   1f9e2a48af05a3a0e59867e1d99c6877
#
_cell.length_a   1.000
_cell.length_b   1.000
_cell.length_c   1.000
_cell.angle_alpha   90.00
_cell.angle_beta   90.00
_cell.angle_gamma   90.00
#
_symmetry.space_group_name_H-M   'P 1'
#
loop_
_entity.id
_entity.type
_entity.pdbx_description
1 polymer ?
#
loop_
_entity_poly.entity_id
_entity_poly.type
_entity_poly.pdbx_seq_one_letter_code
_entity_poly.pdbx_strand_id
1 'polypeptide(L)'
;MYYGNMKYNDIANGIGVRTSLFVSGCRHHCKGCFQPQTWDFDYGKPFTKEEEEKIAASLREDYVAGLTVLGGEPMEAENQEALYPFLKRIRQEFPDKSIWIYTGYLWEELTAEGSESVEAQPAEGSESVEAQPEEGSESVKAQPEEGSVQTEAQPAEGNSQRIFLEHRRYCRCRWTLPLLRLIDILVDGEFHEAEKDLSIRFRGSRNQRLIDVKESLARGEVVLSEFMYKEGE
;
A
#
# COMPACT_ATOMS: atom_id res chain seq x y z
N MET A 1 6.51 -10.89 -5.94
CA MET A 1 6.38 -9.43 -5.78
C MET A 1 7.49 -8.72 -6.55
N TYR A 2 7.17 -7.58 -7.13
CA TYR A 2 8.14 -6.66 -7.75
C TYR A 2 8.33 -5.43 -6.89
N TYR A 3 9.40 -4.67 -7.14
CA TYR A 3 9.66 -3.39 -6.47
C TYR A 3 10.21 -2.37 -7.47
N GLY A 4 9.79 -1.12 -7.32
CA GLY A 4 10.23 -0.01 -8.18
C GLY A 4 11.56 0.58 -7.74
N ASN A 5 11.83 0.64 -6.43
CA ASN A 5 13.04 1.26 -5.90
C ASN A 5 13.37 0.78 -4.48
N MET A 6 14.64 0.91 -4.10
CA MET A 6 15.12 0.87 -2.71
C MET A 6 15.95 2.13 -2.44
N LYS A 7 15.66 2.81 -1.35
CA LYS A 7 16.46 3.96 -0.91
C LYS A 7 17.15 3.63 0.41
N TYR A 8 18.43 3.86 0.44
CA TYR A 8 19.24 3.82 1.66
C TYR A 8 19.43 5.25 2.18
N ASN A 9 19.55 5.39 3.51
CA ASN A 9 19.68 6.69 4.15
C ASN A 9 18.50 7.66 3.87
N ASP A 10 17.31 7.11 3.81
CA ASP A 10 16.08 7.88 3.61
C ASP A 10 15.67 8.56 4.93
N ILE A 11 15.38 9.86 4.87
CA ILE A 11 14.93 10.67 6.02
C ILE A 11 13.48 11.18 5.84
N ALA A 12 12.85 10.88 4.71
CA ALA A 12 11.53 11.41 4.37
C ALA A 12 10.38 10.48 4.81
N ASN A 13 10.62 9.19 4.91
CA ASN A 13 9.58 8.17 5.06
C ASN A 13 9.58 7.52 6.46
N GLY A 14 9.67 8.32 7.49
CA GLY A 14 9.63 7.91 8.90
C GLY A 14 10.74 8.53 9.73
N ILE A 15 10.74 8.24 11.03
CA ILE A 15 11.69 8.82 11.98
C ILE A 15 13.08 8.20 11.84
N GLY A 16 14.09 9.06 11.92
CA GLY A 16 15.51 8.69 11.80
C GLY A 16 15.92 8.41 10.37
N VAL A 17 17.15 7.91 10.20
CA VAL A 17 17.65 7.44 8.91
C VAL A 17 17.11 6.04 8.66
N ARG A 18 16.51 5.78 7.50
CA ARG A 18 15.81 4.54 7.22
C ARG A 18 16.26 3.91 5.90
N THR A 19 16.01 2.63 5.76
CA THR A 19 15.98 1.97 4.46
C THR A 19 14.54 1.89 4.02
N SER A 20 14.25 2.35 2.80
CA SER A 20 12.88 2.38 2.25
C SER A 20 12.77 1.47 1.04
N LEU A 21 11.82 0.53 1.08
CA LEU A 21 11.46 -0.37 -0.01
C LEU A 21 10.17 0.11 -0.67
N PHE A 22 10.22 0.43 -1.96
CA PHE A 22 9.08 0.84 -2.76
C PHE A 22 8.57 -0.35 -3.57
N VAL A 23 7.53 -1.02 -3.08
CA VAL A 23 6.91 -2.17 -3.77
C VAL A 23 6.13 -1.71 -5.01
N SER A 24 5.80 -2.67 -5.88
CA SER A 24 4.95 -2.48 -7.06
C SER A 24 3.64 -3.23 -6.89
N GLY A 25 2.61 -2.78 -7.62
CA GLY A 25 1.24 -3.25 -7.51
C GLY A 25 0.40 -2.38 -6.58
N CYS A 26 -0.63 -1.72 -7.13
CA CYS A 26 -1.58 -0.90 -6.37
C CYS A 26 -2.88 -0.75 -7.15
N ARG A 27 -4.01 -1.04 -6.52
CA ARG A 27 -5.35 -0.92 -7.12
C ARG A 27 -6.08 0.36 -6.75
N HIS A 28 -5.52 1.19 -5.87
CA HIS A 28 -6.14 2.48 -5.48
C HIS A 28 -6.19 3.50 -6.60
N HIS A 29 -5.11 3.60 -7.41
CA HIS A 29 -5.01 4.57 -8.50
C HIS A 29 -5.33 6.02 -8.09
N CYS A 30 -4.88 6.43 -6.90
CA CYS A 30 -5.16 7.76 -6.35
C CYS A 30 -4.82 8.87 -7.32
N LYS A 31 -5.74 9.83 -7.49
CA LYS A 31 -5.49 11.02 -8.31
C LYS A 31 -4.31 11.82 -7.75
N GLY A 32 -3.35 12.18 -8.60
CA GLY A 32 -2.14 12.90 -8.17
C GLY A 32 -1.12 12.04 -7.42
N CYS A 33 -1.20 10.70 -7.51
CA CYS A 33 -0.24 9.79 -6.92
C CYS A 33 1.20 10.19 -7.27
N PHE A 34 2.11 10.12 -6.28
CA PHE A 34 3.52 10.47 -6.49
C PHE A 34 4.28 9.45 -7.34
N GLN A 35 3.79 8.22 -7.44
CA GLN A 35 4.44 7.12 -8.15
C GLN A 35 3.46 6.26 -8.97
N PRO A 36 2.76 6.83 -9.96
CA PRO A 36 1.73 6.11 -10.71
C PRO A 36 2.28 4.89 -11.48
N GLN A 37 3.57 4.86 -11.81
CA GLN A 37 4.22 3.71 -12.43
C GLN A 37 4.19 2.45 -11.55
N THR A 38 4.12 2.60 -10.22
CA THR A 38 4.06 1.46 -9.29
C THR A 38 2.65 0.87 -9.15
N TRP A 39 1.66 1.35 -9.89
CA TRP A 39 0.34 0.70 -9.94
C TRP A 39 0.41 -0.67 -10.62
N ASP A 40 1.28 -0.80 -11.63
CA ASP A 40 1.55 -2.08 -12.30
C ASP A 40 2.28 -3.02 -11.33
N PHE A 41 1.75 -4.25 -11.21
CA PHE A 41 2.31 -5.27 -10.32
C PHE A 41 3.67 -5.80 -10.79
N ASP A 42 3.96 -5.69 -12.08
CA ASP A 42 5.21 -6.15 -12.68
C ASP A 42 6.22 -5.02 -12.93
N TYR A 43 5.91 -3.79 -12.43
CA TYR A 43 6.83 -2.66 -12.57
C TYR A 43 8.12 -2.86 -11.79
N GLY A 44 9.24 -2.50 -12.40
CA GLY A 44 10.56 -2.47 -11.78
C GLY A 44 11.30 -3.80 -11.83
N LYS A 45 11.68 -4.37 -10.69
CA LYS A 45 12.50 -5.57 -10.61
C LYS A 45 11.87 -6.61 -9.68
N PRO A 46 12.11 -7.91 -9.91
CA PRO A 46 11.71 -8.95 -8.97
C PRO A 46 12.37 -8.74 -7.60
N PHE A 47 11.59 -8.84 -6.52
CA PHE A 47 12.11 -8.81 -5.16
C PHE A 47 12.57 -10.21 -4.78
N THR A 48 13.87 -10.42 -4.83
CA THR A 48 14.53 -11.71 -4.60
C THR A 48 15.25 -11.76 -3.26
N LYS A 49 15.81 -12.90 -2.92
CA LYS A 49 16.64 -13.07 -1.70
C LYS A 49 17.85 -12.13 -1.70
N GLU A 50 18.41 -11.80 -2.86
CA GLU A 50 19.51 -10.85 -2.95
C GLU A 50 19.11 -9.44 -2.48
N GLU A 51 17.93 -8.99 -2.86
CA GLU A 51 17.39 -7.70 -2.40
C GLU A 51 17.07 -7.71 -0.91
N GLU A 52 16.53 -8.81 -0.40
CA GLU A 52 16.33 -8.99 1.05
C GLU A 52 17.66 -8.86 1.82
N GLU A 53 18.74 -9.49 1.33
CA GLU A 53 20.06 -9.39 1.96
C GLU A 53 20.64 -7.97 1.91
N LYS A 54 20.44 -7.24 0.82
CA LYS A 54 20.86 -5.84 0.71
C LYS A 54 20.17 -4.97 1.77
N ILE A 55 18.85 -5.17 1.98
CA ILE A 55 18.13 -4.46 3.04
C ILE A 55 18.64 -4.88 4.42
N ALA A 56 18.77 -6.19 4.69
CA ALA A 56 19.28 -6.66 5.96
C ALA A 56 20.70 -6.12 6.26
N ALA A 57 21.57 -6.07 5.24
CA ALA A 57 22.91 -5.50 5.38
C ALA A 57 22.85 -4.01 5.77
N SER A 58 21.94 -3.22 5.18
CA SER A 58 21.78 -1.80 5.54
C SER A 58 21.26 -1.60 6.96
N LEU A 59 20.39 -2.49 7.45
CA LEU A 59 19.83 -2.41 8.80
C LEU A 59 20.86 -2.76 9.91
N ARG A 60 22.00 -3.36 9.57
CA ARG A 60 23.10 -3.61 10.52
C ARG A 60 23.81 -2.34 10.95
N GLU A 61 23.69 -1.27 10.17
CA GLU A 61 24.29 0.01 10.52
C GLU A 61 23.57 0.62 11.73
N ASP A 62 24.31 1.02 12.76
CA ASP A 62 23.76 1.50 14.02
C ASP A 62 22.91 2.76 13.84
N TYR A 63 23.28 3.64 12.90
CA TYR A 63 22.56 4.87 12.61
C TYR A 63 21.24 4.67 11.85
N VAL A 64 20.99 3.50 11.28
CA VAL A 64 19.75 3.21 10.57
C VAL A 64 18.67 2.86 11.58
N ALA A 65 17.62 3.67 11.67
CA ALA A 65 16.53 3.54 12.64
C ALA A 65 15.55 2.39 12.30
N GLY A 66 15.49 1.98 11.04
CA GLY A 66 14.60 0.88 10.64
C GLY A 66 14.27 0.82 9.17
N LEU A 67 13.27 0.01 8.87
CA LEU A 67 12.75 -0.25 7.53
C LEU A 67 11.41 0.46 7.32
N THR A 68 11.22 1.06 6.14
CA THR A 68 9.91 1.53 5.67
C THR A 68 9.54 0.80 4.39
N VAL A 69 8.32 0.29 4.31
CA VAL A 69 7.75 -0.32 3.11
C VAL A 69 6.61 0.55 2.61
N LEU A 70 6.70 0.96 1.35
CA LEU A 70 5.75 1.87 0.70
C LEU A 70 5.83 1.67 -0.83
N GLY A 71 5.36 2.62 -1.62
CA GLY A 71 5.51 2.63 -3.08
C GLY A 71 4.20 2.42 -3.79
N GLY A 72 3.91 1.23 -4.33
CA GLY A 72 2.58 0.81 -4.75
C GLY A 72 1.68 0.61 -3.53
N GLU A 73 1.26 -0.60 -3.27
CA GLU A 73 0.43 -0.90 -2.09
C GLU A 73 0.98 -2.16 -1.37
N PRO A 74 1.71 -2.00 -0.26
CA PRO A 74 2.23 -3.13 0.50
C PRO A 74 1.15 -4.07 1.05
N MET A 75 -0.06 -3.56 1.28
CA MET A 75 -1.17 -4.33 1.84
C MET A 75 -2.08 -4.97 0.77
N GLU A 76 -1.72 -4.94 -0.53
CA GLU A 76 -2.31 -5.87 -1.48
C GLU A 76 -1.99 -7.31 -1.07
N ALA A 77 -2.96 -8.22 -1.20
CA ALA A 77 -2.81 -9.61 -0.74
C ALA A 77 -1.58 -10.31 -1.33
N GLU A 78 -1.29 -10.05 -2.61
CA GLU A 78 -0.13 -10.59 -3.33
C GLU A 78 1.19 -10.05 -2.76
N ASN A 79 1.23 -8.80 -2.36
CA ASN A 79 2.40 -8.20 -1.74
C ASN A 79 2.58 -8.67 -0.30
N GLN A 80 1.49 -8.81 0.47
CA GLN A 80 1.54 -9.33 1.83
C GLN A 80 2.14 -10.75 1.89
N GLU A 81 1.77 -11.62 0.95
CA GLU A 81 2.30 -13.00 0.87
C GLU A 81 3.82 -13.02 0.75
N ALA A 82 4.38 -12.13 -0.07
CA ALA A 82 5.83 -12.02 -0.25
C ALA A 82 6.52 -11.27 0.90
N LEU A 83 5.88 -10.22 1.43
CA LEU A 83 6.44 -9.39 2.50
C LEU A 83 6.46 -10.09 3.86
N TYR A 84 5.47 -10.92 4.19
CA TYR A 84 5.37 -11.53 5.51
C TYR A 84 6.60 -12.33 5.92
N PRO A 85 7.10 -13.30 5.13
CA PRO A 85 8.30 -14.07 5.49
C PRO A 85 9.55 -13.18 5.62
N PHE A 86 9.69 -12.18 4.76
CA PHE A 86 10.78 -11.22 4.80
C PHE A 86 10.71 -10.35 6.08
N LEU A 87 9.59 -9.70 6.36
CA LEU A 87 9.44 -8.85 7.55
C LEU A 87 9.53 -9.64 8.85
N LYS A 88 9.06 -10.89 8.87
CA LYS A 88 9.24 -11.79 10.01
C LYS A 88 10.72 -12.03 10.29
N ARG A 89 11.53 -12.30 9.26
CA ARG A 89 12.98 -12.42 9.37
C ARG A 89 13.61 -11.13 9.88
N ILE A 90 13.27 -9.96 9.28
CA ILE A 90 13.79 -8.65 9.71
C ILE A 90 13.48 -8.39 11.19
N ARG A 91 12.26 -8.67 11.65
CA ARG A 91 11.89 -8.49 13.06
C ARG A 91 12.69 -9.39 14.00
N GLN A 92 13.05 -10.60 13.56
CA GLN A 92 13.87 -11.53 14.34
C GLN A 92 15.34 -11.12 14.40
N GLU A 93 15.92 -10.70 13.27
CA GLU A 93 17.31 -10.27 13.19
C GLU A 93 17.56 -8.89 13.82
N PHE A 94 16.58 -8.00 13.76
CA PHE A 94 16.69 -6.60 14.18
C PHE A 94 15.50 -6.18 15.06
N PRO A 95 15.36 -6.72 16.29
CA PRO A 95 14.21 -6.47 17.16
C PRO A 95 14.05 -4.98 17.54
N ASP A 96 15.15 -4.23 17.62
CA ASP A 96 15.19 -2.83 18.01
C ASP A 96 14.97 -1.85 16.84
N LYS A 97 14.99 -2.33 15.59
CA LYS A 97 14.74 -1.51 14.41
C LYS A 97 13.24 -1.41 14.15
N SER A 98 12.72 -0.18 13.99
CA SER A 98 11.29 0.00 13.72
C SER A 98 10.93 -0.35 12.29
N ILE A 99 9.75 -0.94 12.09
CA ILE A 99 9.19 -1.25 10.78
C ILE A 99 7.95 -0.38 10.57
N TRP A 100 7.93 0.38 9.48
CA TRP A 100 6.84 1.23 9.05
C TRP A 100 6.26 0.71 7.74
N ILE A 101 4.93 0.77 7.61
CA ILE A 101 4.23 0.48 6.34
C ILE A 101 3.30 1.64 6.00
N TYR A 102 3.29 2.02 4.72
CA TYR A 102 2.31 2.93 4.13
C TYR A 102 1.29 2.14 3.35
N THR A 103 0.03 2.47 3.50
CA THR A 103 -1.07 1.83 2.77
C THR A 103 -2.18 2.83 2.45
N GLY A 104 -2.84 2.66 1.32
CA GLY A 104 -4.07 3.38 1.01
C GLY A 104 -5.29 2.79 1.72
N TYR A 105 -5.23 1.54 2.18
CA TYR A 105 -6.29 0.92 2.96
C TYR A 105 -6.38 1.50 4.35
N LEU A 106 -7.61 1.61 4.89
CA LEU A 106 -7.84 2.04 6.26
C LEU A 106 -7.59 0.90 7.25
N TRP A 107 -7.18 1.23 8.46
CA TRP A 107 -7.04 0.27 9.55
C TRP A 107 -8.28 -0.60 9.73
N GLU A 108 -9.45 0.01 9.65
CA GLU A 108 -10.75 -0.65 9.79
C GLU A 108 -11.00 -1.68 8.66
N GLU A 109 -10.48 -1.43 7.44
CA GLU A 109 -10.55 -2.38 6.34
C GLU A 109 -9.63 -3.57 6.57
N LEU A 110 -8.47 -3.35 7.16
CA LEU A 110 -7.49 -4.38 7.46
C LEU A 110 -7.86 -5.26 8.66
N THR A 111 -8.59 -4.72 9.65
CA THR A 111 -8.83 -5.37 10.95
C THR A 111 -10.28 -5.77 11.21
N ALA A 112 -11.26 -5.30 10.42
CA ALA A 112 -12.68 -5.58 10.64
C ALA A 112 -12.96 -7.09 10.81
N GLU A 113 -13.68 -7.46 11.85
CA GLU A 113 -14.14 -8.84 12.07
C GLU A 113 -15.15 -9.25 10.98
N GLY A 114 -15.00 -10.46 10.47
CA GLY A 114 -15.96 -11.07 9.55
C GLY A 114 -15.37 -11.54 8.22
N SER A 115 -15.47 -12.86 8.04
CA SER A 115 -15.07 -13.77 6.97
C SER A 115 -13.59 -14.12 6.92
N GLU A 116 -13.34 -15.32 7.40
CA GLU A 116 -12.18 -16.14 7.09
C GLU A 116 -11.97 -16.21 5.57
N SER A 117 -10.68 -16.07 5.21
CA SER A 117 -10.07 -16.60 3.99
C SER A 117 -10.99 -16.81 2.77
N VAL A 118 -10.98 -15.90 1.83
CA VAL A 118 -11.14 -16.31 0.44
C VAL A 118 -9.88 -17.11 0.10
N GLU A 119 -9.97 -18.42 0.09
CA GLU A 119 -8.96 -19.26 -0.53
C GLU A 119 -8.80 -18.77 -1.97
N ALA A 120 -7.58 -18.37 -2.33
CA ALA A 120 -7.25 -18.07 -3.71
C ALA A 120 -7.51 -19.35 -4.51
N GLN A 121 -8.57 -19.39 -5.29
CA GLN A 121 -8.77 -20.45 -6.26
C GLN A 121 -7.66 -20.31 -7.30
N PRO A 122 -6.94 -21.40 -7.60
CA PRO A 122 -5.98 -21.37 -8.70
C PRO A 122 -6.75 -21.07 -9.99
N ALA A 123 -6.24 -20.14 -10.79
CA ALA A 123 -6.78 -19.83 -12.10
C ALA A 123 -6.80 -21.11 -12.92
N GLU A 124 -8.00 -21.61 -13.22
CA GLU A 124 -8.20 -22.69 -14.16
C GLU A 124 -7.76 -22.21 -15.56
N GLY A 125 -6.97 -23.05 -16.20
CA GLY A 125 -6.29 -22.74 -17.45
C GLY A 125 -7.23 -22.25 -18.54
N SER A 126 -6.88 -21.12 -19.14
CA SER A 126 -7.48 -20.68 -20.41
C SER A 126 -6.96 -21.56 -21.53
N GLU A 127 -7.83 -22.37 -22.09
CA GLU A 127 -7.60 -23.04 -23.37
C GLU A 127 -7.37 -21.97 -24.45
N SER A 128 -6.29 -22.17 -25.20
CA SER A 128 -5.92 -21.38 -26.37
C SER A 128 -6.94 -21.56 -27.48
N VAL A 129 -7.72 -20.52 -27.78
CA VAL A 129 -8.50 -20.44 -29.02
C VAL A 129 -7.68 -19.64 -30.04
N GLU A 130 -7.27 -20.33 -31.11
CA GLU A 130 -6.66 -19.73 -32.28
C GLU A 130 -7.65 -18.76 -32.96
N ALA A 131 -7.30 -17.49 -33.08
CA ALA A 131 -8.06 -16.52 -33.85
C ALA A 131 -7.48 -16.39 -35.24
N GLN A 132 -8.29 -16.65 -36.24
CA GLN A 132 -8.02 -16.31 -37.65
C GLN A 132 -8.29 -14.82 -37.90
N PRO A 133 -7.59 -14.18 -38.84
CA PRO A 133 -7.76 -12.77 -39.15
C PRO A 133 -8.91 -12.54 -40.14
N GLU A 134 -9.81 -11.61 -39.84
CA GLU A 134 -10.68 -11.00 -40.84
C GLU A 134 -10.36 -9.52 -41.04
N GLU A 135 -10.17 -9.17 -42.30
CA GLU A 135 -9.97 -7.81 -42.83
C GLU A 135 -11.30 -7.06 -42.96
N GLY A 136 -11.27 -5.75 -42.82
CA GLY A 136 -12.26 -4.89 -43.47
C GLY A 136 -12.84 -3.72 -42.69
N SER A 137 -12.25 -2.51 -42.94
CA SER A 137 -12.88 -1.19 -43.18
C SER A 137 -14.08 -0.70 -42.30
N GLU A 138 -14.02 0.44 -41.69
CA GLU A 138 -14.37 1.77 -42.17
C GLU A 138 -14.40 2.81 -41.03
N SER A 139 -13.88 3.96 -41.34
CA SER A 139 -13.81 5.15 -40.48
C SER A 139 -15.16 5.86 -40.38
N VAL A 140 -15.64 6.14 -39.17
CA VAL A 140 -16.66 7.17 -38.95
C VAL A 140 -16.17 8.16 -37.90
N LYS A 141 -16.04 9.41 -38.34
CA LYS A 141 -15.80 10.58 -37.47
C LYS A 141 -17.08 10.95 -36.77
N ALA A 142 -17.06 11.12 -35.47
CA ALA A 142 -18.09 11.86 -34.74
C ALA A 142 -17.45 12.99 -33.91
N GLN A 143 -18.04 14.17 -34.04
CA GLN A 143 -17.65 15.42 -33.39
C GLN A 143 -18.11 15.45 -31.91
N PRO A 144 -17.50 16.29 -31.06
CA PRO A 144 -17.88 16.40 -29.65
C PRO A 144 -19.08 17.33 -29.49
N GLU A 145 -20.08 16.92 -28.71
CA GLU A 145 -21.07 17.81 -28.17
C GLU A 145 -20.70 18.23 -26.74
N GLU A 146 -20.59 19.54 -26.53
CA GLU A 146 -20.47 20.16 -25.23
C GLU A 146 -21.84 20.13 -24.52
N GLY A 147 -21.87 19.64 -23.30
CA GLY A 147 -23.05 19.63 -22.44
C GLY A 147 -22.66 19.64 -20.99
N SER A 148 -22.50 20.84 -20.43
CA SER A 148 -22.25 21.08 -19.01
C SER A 148 -23.49 20.77 -18.17
N VAL A 149 -23.38 19.87 -17.19
CA VAL A 149 -24.16 19.96 -15.96
C VAL A 149 -23.28 19.47 -14.81
N GLN A 150 -22.81 20.42 -14.01
CA GLN A 150 -22.24 20.13 -12.70
C GLN A 150 -23.39 19.84 -11.75
N THR A 151 -23.49 18.62 -11.29
CA THR A 151 -24.26 18.27 -10.10
C THR A 151 -23.27 17.67 -9.11
N GLU A 152 -22.95 18.43 -8.07
CA GLU A 152 -22.23 17.92 -6.90
C GLU A 152 -23.17 16.92 -6.20
N ALA A 153 -22.96 15.65 -6.43
CA ALA A 153 -23.63 14.58 -5.70
C ALA A 153 -22.82 14.29 -4.44
N GLN A 154 -23.40 14.58 -3.28
CA GLN A 154 -22.92 14.06 -2.01
C GLN A 154 -22.89 12.51 -2.08
N PRO A 155 -21.83 11.85 -1.62
CA PRO A 155 -21.80 10.38 -1.63
C PRO A 155 -22.88 9.85 -0.69
N ALA A 156 -23.82 9.10 -1.22
CA ALA A 156 -24.82 8.40 -0.44
C ALA A 156 -24.12 7.33 0.42
N GLU A 157 -24.56 7.17 1.68
CA GLU A 157 -23.99 6.22 2.65
C GLU A 157 -23.84 4.78 2.09
N GLY A 158 -24.71 4.34 1.20
CA GLY A 158 -24.63 3.06 0.51
C GLY A 158 -23.44 2.90 -0.44
N ASN A 159 -22.87 3.99 -0.94
CA ASN A 159 -21.69 3.93 -1.80
C ASN A 159 -20.41 3.69 -0.99
N SER A 160 -20.30 4.29 0.19
CA SER A 160 -19.16 4.11 1.10
C SER A 160 -19.07 2.67 1.61
N GLN A 161 -20.18 2.03 1.96
CA GLN A 161 -20.20 0.61 2.36
C GLN A 161 -19.78 -0.33 1.23
N ARG A 162 -20.19 -0.03 -0.01
CA ARG A 162 -19.81 -0.83 -1.18
C ARG A 162 -18.32 -0.73 -1.47
N ILE A 163 -17.74 0.46 -1.44
CA ILE A 163 -16.30 0.70 -1.61
C ILE A 163 -15.52 -0.04 -0.52
N PHE A 164 -15.91 0.08 0.74
CA PHE A 164 -15.31 -0.62 1.87
C PHE A 164 -15.28 -2.14 1.68
N LEU A 165 -16.38 -2.75 1.23
CA LEU A 165 -16.45 -4.18 0.96
C LEU A 165 -15.61 -4.61 -0.25
N GLU A 166 -15.50 -3.75 -1.26
CA GLU A 166 -14.69 -4.00 -2.44
C GLU A 166 -13.20 -3.96 -2.12
N HIS A 167 -12.74 -2.95 -1.38
CA HIS A 167 -11.35 -2.85 -0.93
C HIS A 167 -10.90 -4.04 -0.11
N ARG A 168 -11.75 -4.55 0.79
CA ARG A 168 -11.42 -5.72 1.64
C ARG A 168 -11.06 -6.96 0.85
N ARG A 169 -11.54 -7.14 -0.38
CA ARG A 169 -11.16 -8.28 -1.23
C ARG A 169 -9.69 -8.30 -1.60
N TYR A 170 -9.07 -7.13 -1.68
CA TYR A 170 -7.69 -6.97 -2.13
C TYR A 170 -6.68 -6.88 -0.97
N CYS A 171 -7.11 -6.38 0.19
CA CYS A 171 -6.22 -6.17 1.32
C CYS A 171 -6.35 -7.24 2.43
N ARG A 172 -7.45 -8.01 2.47
CA ARG A 172 -7.67 -9.03 3.51
C ARG A 172 -7.29 -10.42 3.01
N CYS A 173 -6.26 -10.98 3.65
CA CYS A 173 -5.83 -12.36 3.43
C CYS A 173 -5.29 -12.96 4.73
N ARG A 174 -4.91 -14.24 4.70
CA ARG A 174 -4.33 -14.94 5.87
C ARG A 174 -3.08 -14.26 6.47
N TRP A 175 -2.41 -13.40 5.70
CA TRP A 175 -1.19 -12.72 6.12
C TRP A 175 -1.43 -11.37 6.77
N THR A 176 -2.62 -10.77 6.66
CA THR A 176 -2.90 -9.39 7.09
C THR A 176 -2.63 -9.19 8.58
N LEU A 177 -3.30 -9.93 9.47
CA LEU A 177 -3.05 -9.80 10.91
C LEU A 177 -1.65 -10.26 11.34
N PRO A 178 -1.10 -11.39 10.82
CA PRO A 178 0.29 -11.75 11.06
C PRO A 178 1.29 -10.67 10.66
N LEU A 179 1.08 -9.98 9.54
CA LEU A 179 1.95 -8.91 9.06
C LEU A 179 1.81 -7.66 9.93
N LEU A 180 0.60 -7.24 10.29
CA LEU A 180 0.36 -6.12 11.21
C LEU A 180 1.08 -6.29 12.54
N ARG A 181 1.17 -7.51 13.07
CA ARG A 181 1.89 -7.80 14.32
C ARG A 181 3.41 -7.65 14.24
N LEU A 182 3.97 -7.52 13.04
CA LEU A 182 5.40 -7.33 12.81
C LEU A 182 5.80 -5.85 12.71
N ILE A 183 4.86 -4.95 12.47
CA ILE A 183 5.13 -3.54 12.21
C ILE A 183 4.86 -2.67 13.45
N ASP A 184 5.50 -1.53 13.50
CA ASP A 184 5.35 -0.59 14.61
C ASP A 184 4.40 0.54 14.25
N ILE A 185 4.54 1.12 13.05
CA ILE A 185 3.70 2.22 12.56
C ILE A 185 3.06 1.87 11.23
N LEU A 186 1.77 2.10 11.13
CA LEU A 186 1.02 2.08 9.88
C LEU A 186 0.65 3.52 9.51
N VAL A 187 1.03 3.94 8.30
CA VAL A 187 0.50 5.17 7.70
C VAL A 187 -0.63 4.76 6.78
N ASP A 188 -1.87 5.01 7.19
CA ASP A 188 -3.06 4.52 6.52
C ASP A 188 -3.86 5.61 5.81
N GLY A 189 -4.66 5.19 4.83
CA GLY A 189 -5.56 6.03 4.04
C GLY A 189 -4.99 6.43 2.68
N GLU A 190 -5.86 6.46 1.68
CA GLU A 190 -5.52 6.89 0.33
C GLU A 190 -4.99 8.32 0.30
N PHE A 191 -4.13 8.60 -0.68
CA PHE A 191 -3.71 9.97 -0.94
C PHE A 191 -4.85 10.76 -1.59
N HIS A 192 -5.27 11.85 -0.93
CA HIS A 192 -6.25 12.78 -1.42
C HIS A 192 -5.58 14.06 -1.92
N GLU A 193 -5.62 14.29 -3.23
CA GLU A 193 -5.00 15.47 -3.85
C GLU A 193 -5.57 16.78 -3.28
N ALA A 194 -6.87 16.83 -2.97
CA ALA A 194 -7.52 18.00 -2.38
C ALA A 194 -7.05 18.32 -0.95
N GLU A 195 -6.53 17.33 -0.25
CA GLU A 195 -6.00 17.44 1.11
C GLU A 195 -4.46 17.38 1.18
N LYS A 196 -3.81 17.47 0.00
CA LYS A 196 -2.36 17.45 -0.11
C LYS A 196 -1.74 18.56 0.75
N ASP A 197 -0.80 18.15 1.62
CA ASP A 197 -0.08 19.08 2.48
C ASP A 197 1.35 18.58 2.67
N LEU A 198 2.31 19.31 2.12
CA LEU A 198 3.74 18.97 2.20
C LEU A 198 4.40 19.45 3.50
N SER A 199 3.68 20.17 4.35
CA SER A 199 4.18 20.62 5.66
C SER A 199 4.01 19.56 6.75
N ILE A 200 3.09 18.61 6.57
CA ILE A 200 2.88 17.52 7.52
C ILE A 200 3.92 16.43 7.34
N ARG A 201 4.45 15.93 8.44
CA ARG A 201 5.52 14.91 8.41
C ARG A 201 4.96 13.53 8.08
N PHE A 202 5.69 12.80 7.24
CA PHE A 202 5.47 11.39 6.91
C PHE A 202 4.10 11.07 6.27
N ARG A 203 3.37 12.05 5.78
CA ARG A 203 2.07 11.90 5.11
C ARG A 203 2.03 12.79 3.86
N GLY A 204 1.28 12.36 2.87
CA GLY A 204 1.08 13.13 1.63
C GLY A 204 -0.16 14.03 1.68
N SER A 205 -1.16 13.67 2.49
CA SER A 205 -2.44 14.38 2.62
C SER A 205 -2.96 14.31 4.06
N ARG A 206 -3.83 15.27 4.44
CA ARG A 206 -4.27 15.45 5.83
C ARG A 206 -5.15 14.33 6.35
N ASN A 207 -5.88 13.64 5.48
CA ASN A 207 -6.73 12.51 5.83
C ASN A 207 -5.94 11.30 6.32
N GLN A 208 -4.65 11.16 5.93
CA GLN A 208 -3.82 10.02 6.32
C GLN A 208 -3.46 10.06 7.81
N ARG A 209 -3.40 8.87 8.44
CA ARG A 209 -3.12 8.72 9.87
C ARG A 209 -1.81 7.98 10.10
N LEU A 210 -1.08 8.35 11.16
CA LEU A 210 0.03 7.55 11.70
C LEU A 210 -0.51 6.76 12.89
N ILE A 211 -0.62 5.47 12.76
CA ILE A 211 -1.21 4.55 13.74
C ILE A 211 -0.09 3.81 14.46
N ASP A 212 -0.11 3.81 15.80
CA ASP A 212 0.67 2.87 16.62
C ASP A 212 0.00 1.51 16.53
N VAL A 213 0.62 0.59 15.81
CA VAL A 213 0.01 -0.71 15.52
C VAL A 213 -0.06 -1.60 16.76
N LYS A 214 0.97 -1.58 17.61
CA LYS A 214 1.02 -2.42 18.81
C LYS A 214 -0.06 -2.02 19.81
N GLU A 215 -0.16 -0.72 20.07
CA GLU A 215 -1.18 -0.17 20.98
C GLU A 215 -2.59 -0.37 20.41
N SER A 216 -2.77 -0.17 19.10
CA SER A 216 -4.07 -0.36 18.45
C SER A 216 -4.55 -1.81 18.49
N LEU A 217 -3.64 -2.77 18.24
CA LEU A 217 -3.98 -4.21 18.36
C LEU A 217 -4.27 -4.62 19.80
N ALA A 218 -3.56 -4.03 20.78
CA ALA A 218 -3.77 -4.33 22.19
C ALA A 218 -5.11 -3.79 22.72
N ARG A 219 -5.56 -2.63 22.23
CA ARG A 219 -6.81 -1.98 22.66
C ARG A 219 -8.02 -2.36 21.83
N GLY A 220 -7.81 -2.92 20.62
CA GLY A 220 -8.90 -3.19 19.68
C GLY A 220 -9.49 -1.92 19.03
N GLU A 221 -8.80 -0.78 19.11
CA GLU A 221 -9.19 0.50 18.54
C GLU A 221 -7.98 1.23 17.97
N VAL A 222 -8.21 2.21 17.08
CA VAL A 222 -7.11 3.00 16.51
C VAL A 222 -6.47 3.89 17.58
N VAL A 223 -5.18 3.70 17.78
CA VAL A 223 -4.33 4.58 18.59
C VAL A 223 -3.39 5.33 17.68
N LEU A 224 -3.53 6.66 17.62
CA LEU A 224 -2.64 7.48 16.82
C LEU A 224 -1.25 7.55 17.46
N SER A 225 -0.23 7.41 16.63
CA SER A 225 1.16 7.55 17.07
C SER A 225 1.44 8.96 17.58
N GLU A 226 2.31 9.10 18.57
CA GLU A 226 2.79 10.40 19.05
C GLU A 226 3.38 11.27 17.91
N PHE A 227 3.90 10.65 16.86
CA PHE A 227 4.47 11.34 15.70
C PHE A 227 3.42 12.02 14.82
N MET A 228 2.14 11.74 15.04
CA MET A 228 1.04 12.38 14.34
C MET A 228 0.94 13.88 14.68
N TYR A 229 1.34 14.26 15.89
CA TYR A 229 1.12 15.58 16.46
C TYR A 229 2.40 16.40 16.69
N LYS A 230 3.57 15.79 16.57
CA LYS A 230 4.83 16.54 16.70
C LYS A 230 5.04 17.40 15.46
N GLU A 231 4.56 18.63 15.53
CA GLU A 231 5.00 19.74 14.68
C GLU A 231 6.43 20.07 15.09
N GLY A 232 7.31 20.19 14.12
CA GLY A 232 8.73 20.28 14.23
C GLY A 232 9.30 20.97 15.47
N GLU A 233 10.13 20.26 16.22
CA GLU A 233 11.27 20.81 16.90
C GLU A 233 12.46 20.93 15.93
#